data_8aeb2c653496b127d0ddd21f5595f305
#
_entry.id   8aeb2c653496b127d0ddd21f5595f305
#
_cell.length_a   1.000
_cell.length_b   1.000
_cell.length_c   1.000
_cell.angle_alpha   90.00
_cell.angle_beta   90.00
_cell.angle_gamma   90.00
#
_symmetry.space_group_name_H-M   'P 1'
#
loop_
_entity.id
_entity.type
_entity.pdbx_description
1 polymer ?
#
loop_
_entity_poly.entity_id
_entity_poly.type
_entity_poly.pdbx_seq_one_letter_code
_entity_poly.pdbx_strand_id
1 'polypeptide(L)'
;YHYYERKWKEIKSGFTQFADGDIAFAKITPCFQNRKSAVFSNLPNGIGAGTTELKVLRPYGETINRFYTLYFLESPYFIDEATFKGTANQQRIVVGYLENKLFPLPPIEEQCRIAGKIAEVLPIADRYGKTQTKLDNLNVELKNILKKSVLQEAIQGKLVPQIEAEG
;
A
#
# COMPACT_ATOMS: atom_id res chain seq x y z
N TYR A 1 7.50 -3.62 -7.87
CA TYR A 1 8.87 -3.17 -7.50
C TYR A 1 9.65 -2.83 -8.77
N HIS A 2 10.65 -1.91 -8.63
CA HIS A 2 11.59 -1.57 -9.70
C HIS A 2 12.93 -2.19 -9.38
N TYR A 3 13.60 -2.75 -10.37
CA TYR A 3 14.93 -3.32 -10.22
C TYR A 3 15.82 -2.96 -11.41
N TYR A 4 17.14 -3.08 -11.17
CA TYR A 4 18.16 -2.92 -12.19
C TYR A 4 18.99 -4.20 -12.27
N GLU A 5 19.24 -4.69 -13.48
CA GLU A 5 20.12 -5.83 -13.69
C GLU A 5 21.59 -5.42 -13.47
N ARG A 6 22.29 -6.21 -12.67
CA ARG A 6 23.72 -6.05 -12.42
C ARG A 6 24.41 -7.40 -12.33
N LYS A 7 25.70 -7.43 -12.65
CA LYS A 7 26.50 -8.63 -12.48
C LYS A 7 26.66 -8.93 -10.98
N TRP A 8 26.45 -10.18 -10.59
CA TRP A 8 26.51 -10.57 -9.18
C TRP A 8 27.82 -10.15 -8.48
N LYS A 9 28.96 -10.21 -9.20
CA LYS A 9 30.27 -9.74 -8.70
C LYS A 9 30.32 -8.27 -8.32
N GLU A 10 29.38 -7.45 -8.79
CA GLU A 10 29.29 -6.02 -8.48
C GLU A 10 28.48 -5.76 -7.22
N ILE A 11 27.74 -6.77 -6.74
CA ILE A 11 26.94 -6.71 -5.53
C ILE A 11 27.87 -6.98 -4.35
N LYS A 12 28.27 -5.89 -3.67
CA LYS A 12 29.14 -5.93 -2.50
C LYS A 12 28.38 -6.44 -1.27
N SER A 13 29.15 -6.72 -0.20
CA SER A 13 28.57 -7.04 1.12
C SER A 13 27.63 -5.92 1.61
N GLY A 14 26.64 -6.26 2.43
CA GLY A 14 25.68 -5.31 2.99
C GLY A 14 24.36 -5.22 2.24
N PHE A 15 24.07 -6.18 1.36
CA PHE A 15 22.76 -6.33 0.73
C PHE A 15 22.01 -7.52 1.32
N THR A 16 20.69 -7.40 1.40
CA THR A 16 19.79 -8.51 1.70
C THR A 16 19.51 -9.28 0.42
N GLN A 17 19.84 -10.57 0.40
CA GLN A 17 19.61 -11.45 -0.75
C GLN A 17 18.21 -12.07 -0.67
N PHE A 18 17.60 -12.28 -1.83
CA PHE A 18 16.31 -12.94 -1.98
C PHE A 18 16.25 -13.72 -3.29
N ALA A 19 15.28 -14.60 -3.40
CA ALA A 19 15.04 -15.43 -4.58
C ALA A 19 13.57 -15.38 -5.00
N ASP A 20 13.28 -15.94 -6.17
CA ASP A 20 11.90 -16.13 -6.60
C ASP A 20 11.11 -16.93 -5.57
N GLY A 21 9.93 -16.43 -5.26
CA GLY A 21 9.04 -16.99 -4.27
C GLY A 21 9.30 -16.51 -2.83
N ASP A 22 10.33 -15.74 -2.57
CA ASP A 22 10.51 -15.08 -1.27
C ASP A 22 9.49 -13.95 -1.11
N ILE A 23 9.12 -13.70 0.14
CA ILE A 23 8.28 -12.58 0.54
C ILE A 23 9.18 -11.58 1.26
N ALA A 24 9.09 -10.31 0.90
CA ALA A 24 9.84 -9.28 1.60
C ALA A 24 8.98 -8.10 1.99
N PHE A 25 9.35 -7.45 3.08
CA PHE A 25 8.78 -6.18 3.49
C PHE A 25 9.88 -5.23 4.01
N ALA A 26 9.64 -3.95 3.90
CA ALA A 26 10.51 -2.93 4.44
C ALA A 26 10.35 -2.85 5.97
N LYS A 27 11.42 -3.03 6.73
CA LYS A 27 11.38 -2.99 8.22
C LYS A 27 11.51 -1.60 8.81
N ILE A 28 11.75 -0.58 7.99
CA ILE A 28 11.95 0.82 8.40
C ILE A 28 10.70 1.66 8.16
N THR A 29 10.41 2.59 9.09
CA THR A 29 9.37 3.61 8.91
C THR A 29 9.84 4.71 7.93
N PRO A 30 8.96 5.32 7.11
CA PRO A 30 7.52 5.05 7.00
C PRO A 30 7.18 3.89 6.05
N CYS A 31 8.18 3.24 5.44
CA CYS A 31 7.96 2.21 4.43
C CYS A 31 7.16 1.02 4.99
N PHE A 32 7.43 0.60 6.22
CA PHE A 32 6.67 -0.45 6.89
C PHE A 32 5.19 -0.07 7.04
N GLN A 33 4.90 1.11 7.56
CA GLN A 33 3.53 1.62 7.76
C GLN A 33 2.80 1.80 6.42
N ASN A 34 3.53 2.11 5.36
CA ASN A 34 3.00 2.22 3.99
C ASN A 34 2.88 0.86 3.29
N ARG A 35 3.00 -0.24 4.02
CA ARG A 35 2.83 -1.61 3.50
C ARG A 35 3.73 -1.90 2.29
N LYS A 36 5.01 -1.47 2.35
CA LYS A 36 5.99 -1.76 1.30
C LYS A 36 6.47 -3.19 1.43
N SER A 37 5.72 -4.10 0.82
CA SER A 37 5.93 -5.55 0.80
C SER A 37 5.72 -6.10 -0.60
N ALA A 38 6.29 -7.26 -0.89
CA ALA A 38 6.12 -7.94 -2.16
C ALA A 38 6.46 -9.43 -2.05
N VAL A 39 5.87 -10.23 -2.92
CA VAL A 39 6.36 -11.55 -3.30
C VAL A 39 7.24 -11.37 -4.53
N PHE A 40 8.47 -11.86 -4.49
CA PHE A 40 9.36 -11.80 -5.63
C PHE A 40 9.06 -12.93 -6.62
N SER A 41 9.04 -12.60 -7.89
CA SER A 41 8.82 -13.53 -8.99
C SER A 41 9.45 -13.00 -10.28
N ASN A 42 9.83 -13.90 -11.15
CA ASN A 42 10.44 -13.58 -12.46
C ASN A 42 11.69 -12.71 -12.34
N LEU A 43 12.51 -12.98 -11.33
CA LEU A 43 13.80 -12.32 -11.18
C LEU A 43 14.81 -12.86 -12.21
N PRO A 44 15.71 -12.03 -12.73
CA PRO A 44 16.81 -12.50 -13.55
C PRO A 44 17.63 -13.58 -12.81
N ASN A 45 17.75 -14.76 -13.42
CA ASN A 45 18.35 -15.95 -12.81
C ASN A 45 17.72 -16.40 -11.48
N GLY A 46 16.47 -15.99 -11.19
CA GLY A 46 15.74 -16.36 -9.99
C GLY A 46 16.25 -15.76 -8.68
N ILE A 47 17.18 -14.82 -8.73
CA ILE A 47 17.80 -14.23 -7.53
C ILE A 47 17.88 -12.70 -7.62
N GLY A 48 17.92 -12.06 -6.46
CA GLY A 48 18.08 -10.62 -6.34
C GLY A 48 18.74 -10.20 -5.04
N ALA A 49 19.09 -8.93 -4.96
CA ALA A 49 19.63 -8.32 -3.75
C ALA A 49 19.05 -6.91 -3.56
N GLY A 50 18.76 -6.56 -2.35
CA GLY A 50 18.18 -5.27 -1.98
C GLY A 50 18.85 -4.67 -0.75
N THR A 51 18.33 -3.55 -0.28
CA THR A 51 18.87 -2.84 0.89
C THR A 51 18.75 -3.69 2.15
N THR A 52 19.59 -3.41 3.14
CA THR A 52 19.52 -4.04 4.48
C THR A 52 18.22 -3.71 5.24
N GLU A 53 17.43 -2.76 4.74
CA GLU A 53 16.13 -2.42 5.34
C GLU A 53 15.01 -3.39 4.93
N LEU A 54 15.28 -4.33 4.04
CA LEU A 54 14.37 -5.42 3.74
C LEU A 54 14.49 -6.54 4.77
N LYS A 55 13.35 -7.07 5.20
CA LYS A 55 13.22 -8.37 5.87
C LYS A 55 12.66 -9.35 4.86
N VAL A 56 13.38 -10.46 4.65
CA VAL A 56 12.98 -11.51 3.71
C VAL A 56 12.47 -12.71 4.50
N LEU A 57 11.35 -13.23 4.10
CA LEU A 57 10.74 -14.46 4.60
C LEU A 57 10.73 -15.48 3.48
N ARG A 58 11.32 -16.63 3.73
CA ARG A 58 11.34 -17.76 2.80
C ARG A 58 10.45 -18.86 3.35
N PRO A 59 9.32 -19.16 2.73
CA PRO A 59 8.51 -20.30 3.12
C PRO A 59 9.30 -21.60 2.98
N TYR A 60 9.20 -22.45 3.98
CA TYR A 60 9.80 -23.78 3.94
C TYR A 60 8.72 -24.80 3.57
N GLY A 61 8.96 -25.56 2.51
CA GLY A 61 7.98 -26.51 1.99
C GLY A 61 6.77 -25.84 1.29
N GLU A 62 5.67 -26.59 1.18
CA GLU A 62 4.47 -26.17 0.46
C GLU A 62 3.26 -25.89 1.40
N THR A 63 3.53 -25.70 2.68
CA THR A 63 2.48 -25.52 3.69
C THR A 63 1.99 -24.07 3.81
N ILE A 64 2.68 -23.13 3.17
CA ILE A 64 2.41 -21.69 3.26
C ILE A 64 2.21 -21.09 1.88
N ASN A 65 1.05 -20.49 1.67
CA ASN A 65 0.78 -19.68 0.49
C ASN A 65 1.41 -18.30 0.63
N ARG A 66 2.22 -17.90 -0.35
CA ARG A 66 3.01 -16.66 -0.33
C ARG A 66 2.15 -15.41 -0.33
N PHE A 67 1.06 -15.41 -1.09
CA PHE A 67 0.14 -14.27 -1.16
C PHE A 67 -0.72 -14.16 0.11
N TYR A 68 -1.13 -15.29 0.70
CA TYR A 68 -1.78 -15.29 2.00
C TYR A 68 -0.88 -14.64 3.06
N THR A 69 0.40 -15.01 3.09
CA THR A 69 1.39 -14.40 3.99
C THR A 69 1.59 -12.91 3.68
N LEU A 70 1.66 -12.52 2.41
CA LEU A 70 1.77 -11.12 2.01
C LEU A 70 0.59 -10.29 2.56
N TYR A 71 -0.64 -10.77 2.37
CA TYR A 71 -1.84 -10.07 2.87
C TYR A 71 -1.89 -10.00 4.41
N PHE A 72 -1.39 -11.02 5.09
CA PHE A 72 -1.22 -10.97 6.53
C PHE A 72 -0.24 -9.85 6.94
N LEU A 73 0.92 -9.76 6.29
CA LEU A 73 1.92 -8.73 6.56
C LEU A 73 1.42 -7.31 6.26
N GLU A 74 0.46 -7.17 5.35
CA GLU A 74 -0.18 -5.90 4.99
C GLU A 74 -1.43 -5.59 5.82
N SER A 75 -1.87 -6.52 6.67
CA SER A 75 -3.07 -6.36 7.48
C SER A 75 -2.88 -5.34 8.60
N PRO A 76 -3.95 -4.64 9.02
CA PRO A 76 -3.90 -3.80 10.21
C PRO A 76 -3.43 -4.57 11.45
N TYR A 77 -3.85 -5.82 11.61
CA TYR A 77 -3.43 -6.69 12.71
C TYR A 77 -1.89 -6.83 12.82
N PHE A 78 -1.19 -6.86 11.69
CA PHE A 78 0.28 -6.94 11.68
C PHE A 78 0.93 -5.57 11.78
N ILE A 79 0.36 -4.55 11.15
CA ILE A 79 0.98 -3.21 11.05
C ILE A 79 0.77 -2.39 12.35
N ASP A 80 -0.46 -2.36 12.85
CA ASP A 80 -0.85 -1.42 13.92
C ASP A 80 -0.35 -1.86 15.30
N GLU A 81 -0.10 -3.16 15.48
CA GLU A 81 0.47 -3.70 16.73
C GLU A 81 2.01 -3.73 16.72
N ALA A 82 2.65 -3.33 15.62
CA ALA A 82 4.10 -3.41 15.50
C ALA A 82 4.81 -2.48 16.50
N THR A 83 5.87 -3.01 17.09
CA THR A 83 6.74 -2.26 17.99
C THR A 83 8.01 -1.84 17.27
N PHE A 84 8.46 -0.60 17.55
CA PHE A 84 9.58 -0.01 16.84
C PHE A 84 10.69 0.42 17.81
N LYS A 85 11.93 0.42 17.30
CA LYS A 85 13.11 1.01 17.95
C LYS A 85 13.86 1.89 16.96
N GLY A 86 14.47 2.96 17.46
CA GLY A 86 15.25 3.92 16.68
C GLY A 86 14.95 5.37 17.00
N THR A 87 15.49 6.28 16.21
CA THR A 87 15.25 7.72 16.33
C THR A 87 13.89 8.10 15.72
N ALA A 88 13.37 9.27 16.09
CA ALA A 88 12.04 9.72 15.64
C ALA A 88 11.82 9.63 14.11
N ASN A 89 12.87 9.83 13.32
CA ASN A 89 12.77 9.86 11.85
C ASN A 89 13.14 8.52 11.18
N GLN A 90 13.72 7.57 11.91
CA GLN A 90 14.17 6.28 11.38
C GLN A 90 13.97 5.18 12.43
N GLN A 91 12.77 4.68 12.51
CA GLN A 91 12.42 3.56 13.37
C GLN A 91 12.37 2.27 12.57
N ARG A 92 12.76 1.17 13.20
CA ARG A 92 12.73 -0.17 12.64
C ARG A 92 11.89 -1.09 13.51
N ILE A 93 11.18 -2.00 12.89
CA ILE A 93 10.42 -3.03 13.60
C ILE A 93 11.37 -3.86 14.48
N VAL A 94 10.93 -4.14 15.70
CA VAL A 94 11.70 -4.98 16.62
C VAL A 94 11.62 -6.43 16.19
N VAL A 95 12.76 -7.13 16.13
CA VAL A 95 12.82 -8.54 15.69
C VAL A 95 11.92 -9.43 16.56
N GLY A 96 11.92 -9.24 17.87
CA GLY A 96 11.06 -9.99 18.79
C GLY A 96 9.57 -9.83 18.53
N TYR A 97 9.12 -8.74 17.89
CA TYR A 97 7.73 -8.63 17.44
C TYR A 97 7.42 -9.68 16.35
N LEU A 98 8.30 -9.84 15.38
CA LEU A 98 8.12 -10.82 14.30
C LEU A 98 8.13 -12.26 14.82
N GLU A 99 9.02 -12.55 15.77
CA GLU A 99 9.18 -13.90 16.32
C GLU A 99 8.01 -14.34 17.20
N ASN A 100 7.32 -13.38 17.82
CA ASN A 100 6.22 -13.66 18.74
C ASN A 100 4.83 -13.36 18.15
N LYS A 101 4.76 -12.79 16.94
CA LYS A 101 3.46 -12.50 16.30
C LYS A 101 2.78 -13.79 15.85
N LEU A 102 1.60 -14.01 16.38
CA LEU A 102 0.79 -15.16 15.97
C LEU A 102 0.36 -15.02 14.50
N PHE A 103 0.65 -16.07 13.73
CA PHE A 103 0.26 -16.18 12.34
C PHE A 103 -0.83 -17.24 12.21
N PRO A 104 -2.04 -16.90 11.75
CA PRO A 104 -3.09 -17.88 11.52
C PRO A 104 -2.67 -18.78 10.34
N LEU A 105 -2.69 -20.08 10.57
CA LEU A 105 -2.23 -21.07 9.60
C LEU A 105 -3.34 -22.10 9.30
N PRO A 106 -4.34 -21.75 8.49
CA PRO A 106 -5.31 -22.70 8.00
C PRO A 106 -4.70 -23.69 7.00
N PRO A 107 -5.38 -24.78 6.62
CA PRO A 107 -4.92 -25.67 5.56
C PRO A 107 -4.59 -24.91 4.26
N ILE A 108 -3.65 -25.45 3.48
CA ILE A 108 -3.10 -24.75 2.30
C ILE A 108 -4.19 -24.41 1.27
N GLU A 109 -5.17 -25.26 1.08
CA GLU A 109 -6.29 -25.04 0.18
C GLU A 109 -7.15 -23.85 0.63
N GLU A 110 -7.30 -23.67 1.94
CA GLU A 110 -8.00 -22.51 2.50
C GLU A 110 -7.19 -21.22 2.36
N GLN A 111 -5.88 -21.27 2.61
CA GLN A 111 -5.00 -20.14 2.33
C GLN A 111 -5.10 -19.70 0.87
N CYS A 112 -5.12 -20.64 -0.08
CA CYS A 112 -5.27 -20.35 -1.50
C CYS A 112 -6.62 -19.70 -1.82
N ARG A 113 -7.72 -20.20 -1.24
CA ARG A 113 -9.06 -19.61 -1.43
C ARG A 113 -9.12 -18.19 -0.87
N ILE A 114 -8.58 -17.97 0.34
CA ILE A 114 -8.54 -16.66 0.98
C ILE A 114 -7.70 -15.69 0.12
N ALA A 115 -6.49 -16.08 -0.27
CA ALA A 115 -5.60 -15.24 -1.09
C ALA A 115 -6.24 -14.89 -2.44
N GLY A 116 -6.86 -15.87 -3.10
CA GLY A 116 -7.59 -15.64 -4.35
C GLY A 116 -8.75 -14.67 -4.19
N LYS A 117 -9.53 -14.80 -3.11
CA LYS A 117 -10.65 -13.89 -2.86
C LYS A 117 -10.19 -12.46 -2.52
N ILE A 118 -9.12 -12.32 -1.77
CA ILE A 118 -8.52 -11.00 -1.50
C ILE A 118 -8.03 -10.37 -2.81
N ALA A 119 -7.33 -11.12 -3.66
CA ALA A 119 -6.84 -10.63 -4.95
C ALA A 119 -7.97 -10.17 -5.88
N GLU A 120 -9.15 -10.80 -5.81
CA GLU A 120 -10.35 -10.39 -6.56
C GLU A 120 -10.96 -9.09 -6.00
N VAL A 121 -11.03 -8.94 -4.69
CA VAL A 121 -11.76 -7.85 -4.02
C VAL A 121 -10.93 -6.57 -3.92
N LEU A 122 -9.61 -6.66 -3.67
CA LEU A 122 -8.76 -5.47 -3.48
C LEU A 122 -8.83 -4.45 -4.62
N PRO A 123 -8.77 -4.84 -5.92
CA PRO A 123 -8.89 -3.86 -7.01
C PRO A 123 -10.25 -3.15 -7.04
N ILE A 124 -11.31 -3.83 -6.58
CA ILE A 124 -12.66 -3.25 -6.49
C ILE A 124 -12.70 -2.22 -5.37
N ALA A 125 -12.15 -2.56 -4.20
CA ALA A 125 -12.05 -1.66 -3.06
C ALA A 125 -11.22 -0.41 -3.39
N ASP A 126 -10.09 -0.55 -4.07
CA ASP A 126 -9.25 0.56 -4.52
C ASP A 126 -9.98 1.49 -5.49
N ARG A 127 -10.71 0.93 -6.44
CA ARG A 127 -11.52 1.70 -7.38
C ARG A 127 -12.63 2.46 -6.67
N TYR A 128 -13.30 1.82 -5.73
CA TYR A 128 -14.32 2.45 -4.89
C TYR A 128 -13.73 3.62 -4.11
N GLY A 129 -12.62 3.42 -3.40
CA GLY A 129 -11.94 4.46 -2.62
C GLY A 129 -11.54 5.67 -3.47
N LYS A 130 -10.99 5.44 -4.66
CA LYS A 130 -10.65 6.52 -5.61
C LYS A 130 -11.89 7.29 -6.09
N THR A 131 -12.99 6.60 -6.31
CA THR A 131 -14.25 7.23 -6.75
C THR A 131 -14.88 8.03 -5.61
N GLN A 132 -14.88 7.49 -4.40
CA GLN A 132 -15.37 8.18 -3.21
C GLN A 132 -14.58 9.46 -2.95
N THR A 133 -13.24 9.41 -3.00
CA THR A 133 -12.39 10.60 -2.84
C THR A 133 -12.70 11.68 -3.88
N LYS A 134 -12.97 11.30 -5.15
CA LYS A 134 -13.38 12.26 -6.18
C LYS A 134 -14.74 12.90 -5.85
N LEU A 135 -15.69 12.11 -5.39
CA LEU A 135 -17.01 12.61 -4.99
C LEU A 135 -16.90 13.59 -3.82
N ASP A 136 -16.11 13.26 -2.81
CA ASP A 136 -15.90 14.12 -1.64
C ASP A 136 -15.27 15.46 -2.03
N ASN A 137 -14.26 15.44 -2.91
CA ASN A 137 -13.64 16.65 -3.44
C ASN A 137 -14.65 17.51 -4.23
N LEU A 138 -15.46 16.90 -5.11
CA LEU A 138 -16.51 17.60 -5.84
C LEU A 138 -17.53 18.23 -4.90
N ASN A 139 -17.94 17.55 -3.85
CA ASN A 139 -18.89 18.08 -2.86
C ASN A 139 -18.31 19.29 -2.10
N VAL A 140 -17.02 19.27 -1.77
CA VAL A 140 -16.34 20.41 -1.14
C VAL A 140 -16.25 21.61 -2.09
N GLU A 141 -15.91 21.35 -3.35
CA GLU A 141 -15.75 22.39 -4.38
C GLU A 141 -17.10 22.98 -4.81
N LEU A 142 -18.17 22.17 -4.87
CA LEU A 142 -19.49 22.57 -5.34
C LEU A 142 -20.00 23.83 -4.64
N LYS A 143 -19.87 23.90 -3.32
CA LYS A 143 -20.28 25.07 -2.52
C LYS A 143 -19.59 26.35 -2.97
N ASN A 144 -18.29 26.28 -3.26
CA ASN A 144 -17.49 27.42 -3.68
C ASN A 144 -17.82 27.83 -5.13
N ILE A 145 -17.98 26.85 -6.02
CA ILE A 145 -18.33 27.06 -7.41
C ILE A 145 -19.73 27.70 -7.48
N LEU A 146 -20.70 27.18 -6.75
CA LEU A 146 -22.06 27.71 -6.71
C LEU A 146 -22.08 29.15 -6.21
N LYS A 147 -21.34 29.45 -5.12
CA LYS A 147 -21.24 30.82 -4.59
C LYS A 147 -20.64 31.78 -5.62
N LYS A 148 -19.58 31.39 -6.32
CA LYS A 148 -19.00 32.22 -7.39
C LYS A 148 -19.94 32.41 -8.56
N SER A 149 -20.65 31.39 -8.98
CA SER A 149 -21.60 31.44 -10.07
C SER A 149 -22.77 32.41 -9.75
N VAL A 150 -23.36 32.28 -8.56
CA VAL A 150 -24.43 33.16 -8.09
C VAL A 150 -23.95 34.63 -8.04
N LEU A 151 -22.76 34.89 -7.53
CA LEU A 151 -22.19 36.24 -7.50
C LEU A 151 -21.94 36.79 -8.90
N GLN A 152 -21.51 35.97 -9.85
CA GLN A 152 -21.29 36.36 -11.23
C GLN A 152 -22.61 36.72 -11.93
N GLU A 153 -23.65 35.91 -11.77
CA GLU A 153 -24.98 36.20 -12.30
C GLU A 153 -25.58 37.47 -11.68
N ALA A 154 -25.35 37.71 -10.39
CA ALA A 154 -25.77 38.93 -9.71
C ALA A 154 -25.10 40.19 -10.30
N ILE A 155 -23.78 40.15 -10.50
CA ILE A 155 -22.99 41.28 -11.06
C ILE A 155 -23.41 41.56 -12.53
N GLN A 156 -23.81 40.53 -13.27
CA GLN A 156 -24.25 40.66 -14.65
C GLN A 156 -25.72 41.11 -14.78
N GLY A 157 -26.41 41.36 -13.66
CA GLY A 157 -27.82 41.75 -13.65
C GLY A 157 -28.79 40.66 -14.10
N LYS A 158 -28.35 39.40 -14.12
CA LYS A 158 -29.15 38.26 -14.58
C LYS A 158 -29.87 37.52 -13.47
N LEU A 159 -29.52 37.81 -12.22
CA LEU A 159 -30.09 37.12 -11.05
C LEU A 159 -31.53 37.52 -10.76
N VAL A 160 -31.86 38.79 -11.09
CA VAL A 160 -33.21 39.33 -10.90
C VAL A 160 -33.68 39.96 -12.22
N PRO A 161 -34.91 39.73 -12.65
CA PRO A 161 -35.48 40.41 -13.83
C PRO A 161 -35.40 41.92 -13.66
N GLN A 162 -34.96 42.63 -14.67
CA GLN A 162 -35.03 44.10 -14.69
C GLN A 162 -36.49 44.56 -14.75
N ILE A 163 -36.84 45.49 -13.90
CA ILE A 163 -38.19 46.12 -13.89
C ILE A 163 -38.10 47.37 -14.75
N GLU A 164 -38.91 47.47 -15.81
CA GLU A 164 -38.90 48.60 -16.76
C GLU A 164 -39.11 49.97 -16.10
N ALA A 165 -39.67 50.01 -14.88
CA ALA A 165 -39.86 51.22 -14.12
C ALA A 165 -38.66 51.79 -13.39
N GLU A 166 -37.53 51.09 -13.41
CA GLU A 166 -36.27 51.46 -12.68
C GLU A 166 -35.15 51.93 -13.62
N GLY A 167 -35.45 52.06 -14.93
CA GLY A 167 -34.51 52.53 -15.97
C GLY A 167 -34.68 53.98 -16.38
#